data_97e19fb7b3af127dc36a9551efd4658c
#
_entry.id   97e19fb7b3af127dc36a9551efd4658c
#
_cell.length_a   1.000
_cell.length_b   1.000
_cell.length_c   1.000
_cell.angle_alpha   90.00
_cell.angle_beta   90.00
_cell.angle_gamma   90.00
#
_symmetry.space_group_name_H-M   'P 1'
#
loop_
_entity.id
_entity.type
_entity.pdbx_description
1 polymer ?
#
loop_
_entity_poly.entity_id
_entity_poly.type
_entity_poly.pdbx_seq_one_letter_code
_entity_poly.pdbx_strand_id
1 'polypeptide(L)'
;MVNINTVYNAVLVITNKDNRGYITPEEFNSLATQAQESIFASYFLREMTYEMQTGNSNIQSDFSNPSLTAAQKISAFYNTATLTRAAGVFTYPIDFYKLGVVNVNEVAADHASHEEIKYINLSPLAYPVASQPVYTLNK
;
A
#
# COMPACT_ATOMS: atom_id res chain seq x y z
N MET A 1 8.83 -4.83 19.58
CA MET A 1 9.51 -3.96 18.57
C MET A 1 10.99 -4.30 18.59
N VAL A 2 11.59 -4.60 17.45
CA VAL A 2 13.03 -4.93 17.38
C VAL A 2 13.82 -3.64 17.38
N ASN A 3 14.85 -3.57 18.24
CA ASN A 3 15.70 -2.38 18.32
C ASN A 3 16.69 -2.37 17.15
N ILE A 4 16.83 -1.22 16.48
CA ILE A 4 17.73 -1.04 15.34
C ILE A 4 19.20 -1.36 15.69
N ASN A 5 19.63 -1.03 16.91
CA ASN A 5 20.98 -1.35 17.37
C ASN A 5 21.22 -2.86 17.48
N THR A 6 20.18 -3.63 17.82
CA THR A 6 20.28 -5.11 17.86
C THR A 6 20.48 -5.66 16.46
N VAL A 7 19.77 -5.11 15.47
CA VAL A 7 19.91 -5.50 14.06
C VAL A 7 21.31 -5.13 13.54
N TYR A 8 21.76 -3.90 13.82
CA TYR A 8 23.11 -3.45 13.44
C TYR A 8 24.21 -4.36 14.00
N ASN A 9 24.13 -4.67 15.29
CA ASN A 9 25.10 -5.56 15.95
C ASN A 9 25.05 -6.99 15.35
N ALA A 10 23.87 -7.50 15.01
CA ALA A 10 23.74 -8.80 14.36
C ALA A 10 24.39 -8.80 12.98
N VAL A 11 24.21 -7.74 12.19
CA VAL A 11 24.84 -7.59 10.88
C VAL A 11 26.36 -7.51 11.02
N LEU A 12 26.88 -6.75 12.00
CA LEU A 12 28.32 -6.67 12.27
C LEU A 12 28.90 -8.05 12.63
N VAL A 13 28.20 -8.85 13.45
CA VAL A 13 28.65 -10.20 13.82
C VAL A 13 28.72 -11.10 12.59
N ILE A 14 27.74 -11.02 11.69
CA ILE A 14 27.72 -11.81 10.45
C ILE A 14 28.89 -11.39 9.54
N THR A 15 29.09 -10.08 9.37
CA THR A 15 30.14 -9.53 8.52
C THR A 15 31.53 -9.86 9.06
N ASN A 16 31.73 -9.80 10.38
CA ASN A 16 33.01 -10.16 11.01
C ASN A 16 33.32 -11.66 10.93
N LYS A 17 32.32 -12.53 10.89
CA LYS A 17 32.51 -13.98 10.71
C LYS A 17 33.18 -14.33 9.38
N ASP A 18 32.93 -13.53 8.36
CA ASP A 18 33.50 -13.75 7.02
C ASP A 18 34.85 -13.03 6.81
N ASN A 19 35.43 -12.43 7.83
CA ASN A 19 36.68 -11.65 7.77
C ASN A 19 36.70 -10.54 6.70
N ARG A 20 35.53 -10.00 6.33
CA ARG A 20 35.39 -9.12 5.17
C ARG A 20 34.97 -7.69 5.49
N GLY A 21 35.33 -7.18 6.65
CA GLY A 21 35.29 -5.74 6.80
C GLY A 21 34.25 -5.21 7.78
N TYR A 22 34.39 -3.96 8.01
CA TYR A 22 33.58 -3.12 8.87
C TYR A 22 32.52 -2.42 8.01
N ILE A 23 31.26 -2.49 8.43
CA ILE A 23 30.16 -1.71 7.84
C ILE A 23 30.00 -0.43 8.63
N THR A 24 30.10 0.70 7.95
CA THR A 24 29.82 1.99 8.55
C THR A 24 28.33 2.18 8.86
N PRO A 25 27.95 2.97 9.85
CA PRO A 25 26.53 3.27 10.14
C PRO A 25 25.77 3.87 8.93
N GLU A 26 26.44 4.64 8.09
CA GLU A 26 25.82 5.21 6.87
C GLU A 26 25.49 4.12 5.84
N GLU A 27 26.42 3.22 5.59
CA GLU A 27 26.20 2.08 4.70
C GLU A 27 25.09 1.17 5.23
N PHE A 28 25.09 0.91 6.54
CA PHE A 28 24.02 0.13 7.18
C PHE A 28 22.66 0.81 7.00
N ASN A 29 22.54 2.12 7.25
CA ASN A 29 21.28 2.83 7.11
C ASN A 29 20.77 2.82 5.66
N SER A 30 21.66 2.99 4.69
CA SER A 30 21.29 2.93 3.27
C SER A 30 20.76 1.54 2.88
N LEU A 31 21.49 0.48 3.25
CA LEU A 31 21.07 -0.89 2.99
C LEU A 31 19.80 -1.28 3.74
N ALA A 32 19.65 -0.82 4.98
CA ALA A 32 18.45 -1.06 5.79
C ALA A 32 17.21 -0.41 5.17
N THR A 33 17.33 0.82 4.67
CA THR A 33 16.22 1.50 3.97
C THR A 33 15.81 0.73 2.72
N GLN A 34 16.77 0.33 1.89
CA GLN A 34 16.49 -0.47 0.69
C GLN A 34 15.85 -1.83 1.03
N ALA A 35 16.33 -2.49 2.08
CA ALA A 35 15.76 -3.75 2.54
C ALA A 35 14.32 -3.59 3.04
N GLN A 36 14.04 -2.52 3.79
CA GLN A 36 12.69 -2.21 4.25
C GLN A 36 11.73 -1.95 3.09
N GLU A 37 12.12 -1.16 2.10
CA GLU A 37 11.32 -0.92 0.90
C GLU A 37 11.04 -2.21 0.13
N SER A 38 12.03 -3.07 -0.04
CA SER A 38 11.89 -4.36 -0.70
C SER A 38 10.94 -5.30 0.04
N ILE A 39 11.05 -5.38 1.36
CA ILE A 39 10.16 -6.20 2.20
C ILE A 39 8.72 -5.65 2.13
N PHE A 40 8.55 -4.35 2.23
CA PHE A 40 7.25 -3.69 2.15
C PHE A 40 6.58 -3.96 0.80
N ALA A 41 7.30 -3.74 -0.30
CA ALA A 41 6.80 -4.05 -1.64
C ALA A 41 6.41 -5.53 -1.81
N SER A 42 7.16 -6.45 -1.19
CA SER A 42 6.86 -7.88 -1.25
C SER A 42 5.53 -8.26 -0.62
N TYR A 43 5.08 -7.55 0.41
CA TYR A 43 3.77 -7.80 1.02
C TYR A 43 2.62 -7.46 0.08
N PHE A 44 2.69 -6.32 -0.64
CA PHE A 44 1.69 -5.96 -1.63
C PHE A 44 1.65 -6.94 -2.81
N LEU A 45 2.82 -7.39 -3.26
CA LEU A 45 2.91 -8.35 -4.34
C LEU A 45 2.29 -9.70 -3.96
N ARG A 46 2.51 -10.15 -2.72
CA ARG A 46 1.91 -11.39 -2.19
C ARG A 46 0.40 -11.31 -2.10
N GLU A 47 -0.14 -10.20 -1.62
CA GLU A 47 -1.58 -9.98 -1.55
C GLU A 47 -2.21 -10.07 -2.94
N MET A 48 -1.68 -9.31 -3.91
CA MET A 48 -2.17 -9.33 -5.29
C MET A 48 -2.07 -10.71 -5.94
N THR A 49 -0.95 -11.41 -5.75
CA THR A 49 -0.74 -12.73 -6.37
C THR A 49 -1.69 -13.76 -5.80
N TYR A 50 -1.97 -13.69 -4.51
CA TYR A 50 -2.87 -14.62 -3.85
C TYR A 50 -4.34 -14.37 -4.23
N GLU A 51 -4.77 -13.13 -4.33
CA GLU A 51 -6.10 -12.77 -4.82
C GLU A 51 -6.33 -13.26 -6.26
N MET A 52 -5.32 -13.14 -7.12
CA MET A 52 -5.38 -13.64 -8.50
C MET A 52 -5.44 -15.17 -8.59
N GLN A 53 -4.72 -15.88 -7.72
CA GLN A 53 -4.65 -17.34 -7.75
C GLN A 53 -5.84 -18.03 -7.09
N THR A 54 -6.41 -17.44 -6.05
CA THR A 54 -7.41 -18.12 -5.23
C THR A 54 -8.84 -17.93 -5.75
N GLY A 55 -9.06 -16.96 -6.65
CA GLY A 55 -10.31 -16.78 -7.36
C GLY A 55 -11.54 -17.06 -6.51
N ASN A 56 -11.77 -16.32 -5.43
CA ASN A 56 -12.99 -16.44 -4.63
C ASN A 56 -13.22 -17.82 -3.94
N SER A 57 -12.18 -18.59 -3.65
CA SER A 57 -12.35 -19.84 -2.92
C SER A 57 -12.61 -19.55 -1.44
N ASN A 58 -13.79 -19.91 -0.98
CA ASN A 58 -14.27 -19.86 0.41
C ASN A 58 -13.52 -20.80 1.38
N ILE A 59 -12.22 -20.97 1.22
CA ILE A 59 -11.42 -21.73 2.18
C ILE A 59 -11.07 -20.80 3.33
N GLN A 60 -12.02 -20.62 4.21
CA GLN A 60 -11.87 -19.84 5.43
C GLN A 60 -11.35 -20.71 6.57
N SER A 61 -10.07 -20.97 6.57
CA SER A 61 -9.42 -21.16 7.86
C SER A 61 -8.60 -19.91 8.16
N ASP A 62 -9.06 -19.07 9.06
CA ASP A 62 -8.47 -17.78 9.41
C ASP A 62 -6.97 -17.84 9.75
N PHE A 63 -6.52 -18.98 10.23
CA PHE A 63 -5.15 -19.16 10.71
C PHE A 63 -4.13 -19.46 9.59
N SER A 64 -4.56 -20.04 8.49
CA SER A 64 -3.68 -20.45 7.39
C SER A 64 -3.86 -19.64 6.11
N ASN A 65 -4.69 -18.59 6.15
CA ASN A 65 -4.93 -17.75 4.99
C ASN A 65 -3.78 -16.72 4.80
N PRO A 66 -2.89 -16.93 3.82
CA PRO A 66 -1.74 -16.05 3.62
C PRO A 66 -2.13 -14.64 3.16
N SER A 67 -3.31 -14.48 2.55
CA SER A 67 -3.85 -13.16 2.18
C SER A 67 -4.21 -12.35 3.43
N LEU A 68 -4.94 -12.94 4.38
CA LEU A 68 -5.25 -12.27 5.65
C LEU A 68 -3.99 -11.91 6.44
N THR A 69 -2.99 -12.79 6.44
CA THR A 69 -1.73 -12.51 7.12
C THR A 69 -0.96 -11.36 6.46
N ALA A 70 -0.97 -11.26 5.13
CA ALA A 70 -0.38 -10.15 4.40
C ALA A 70 -1.15 -8.85 4.66
N ALA A 71 -2.48 -8.89 4.58
CA ALA A 71 -3.34 -7.75 4.87
C ALA A 71 -3.16 -7.24 6.32
N GLN A 72 -3.05 -8.13 7.31
CA GLN A 72 -2.75 -7.75 8.69
C GLN A 72 -1.39 -7.05 8.83
N LYS A 73 -0.36 -7.48 8.11
CA LYS A 73 0.96 -6.84 8.12
C LYS A 73 0.92 -5.46 7.47
N ILE A 74 0.17 -5.33 6.39
CA ILE A 74 0.01 -4.06 5.67
C ILE A 74 -0.87 -3.09 6.48
N SER A 75 -1.84 -3.59 7.26
CA SER A 75 -2.76 -2.75 8.03
C SER A 75 -2.07 -1.79 9.00
N ALA A 76 -0.88 -2.13 9.47
CA ALA A 76 -0.06 -1.24 10.31
C ALA A 76 0.38 0.05 9.58
N PHE A 77 0.32 0.07 8.25
CA PHE A 77 0.69 1.22 7.41
C PHE A 77 -0.53 1.95 6.86
N TYR A 78 -1.76 1.47 7.15
CA TYR A 78 -2.96 2.17 6.74
C TYR A 78 -3.11 3.46 7.53
N ASN A 79 -3.28 4.54 6.80
CA ASN A 79 -3.59 5.84 7.38
C ASN A 79 -4.80 6.44 6.67
N THR A 80 -5.65 7.15 7.41
CA THR A 80 -6.81 7.84 6.86
C THR A 80 -6.53 9.33 6.84
N ALA A 81 -6.62 9.94 5.69
CA ALA A 81 -6.44 11.38 5.52
C ALA A 81 -7.68 12.02 4.89
N THR A 82 -8.05 13.18 5.39
CA THR A 82 -9.09 14.00 4.78
C THR A 82 -8.47 14.89 3.72
N LEU A 83 -8.90 14.74 2.48
CA LEU A 83 -8.41 15.54 1.38
C LEU A 83 -9.26 16.81 1.22
N THR A 84 -8.60 17.95 1.11
CA THR A 84 -9.27 19.22 0.81
C THR A 84 -9.19 19.52 -0.68
N ARG A 85 -10.31 20.00 -1.24
CA ARG A 85 -10.38 20.36 -2.65
C ARG A 85 -9.74 21.74 -2.87
N ALA A 86 -8.75 21.80 -3.74
CA ALA A 86 -8.15 23.05 -4.21
C ALA A 86 -8.18 23.10 -5.74
N ALA A 87 -8.72 24.14 -6.33
CA ALA A 87 -8.85 24.34 -7.79
C ALA A 87 -9.48 23.14 -8.55
N GLY A 88 -10.40 22.44 -7.90
CA GLY A 88 -11.08 21.28 -8.52
C GLY A 88 -10.35 19.95 -8.38
N VAL A 89 -9.17 19.93 -7.78
CA VAL A 89 -8.34 18.75 -7.60
C VAL A 89 -8.11 18.51 -6.11
N PHE A 90 -7.96 17.22 -5.74
CA PHE A 90 -7.56 16.80 -4.40
C PHE A 90 -6.07 16.44 -4.43
N THR A 91 -5.31 16.97 -3.50
CA THR A 91 -3.87 16.71 -3.41
C THR A 91 -3.62 15.60 -2.39
N TYR A 92 -2.74 14.67 -2.74
CA TYR A 92 -2.32 13.62 -1.82
C TYR A 92 -1.49 14.15 -0.65
N PRO A 93 -1.56 13.49 0.52
CA PRO A 93 -0.63 13.76 1.61
C PRO A 93 0.82 13.50 1.20
N ILE A 94 1.76 14.11 1.93
CA ILE A 94 3.19 13.99 1.62
C ILE A 94 3.72 12.55 1.80
N ASP A 95 3.09 11.78 2.70
CA ASP A 95 3.45 10.39 3.03
C ASP A 95 2.67 9.37 2.19
N PHE A 96 2.06 9.82 1.09
CA PHE A 96 1.26 8.96 0.25
C PHE A 96 2.11 7.93 -0.49
N TYR A 97 1.78 6.65 -0.32
CA TYR A 97 2.39 5.55 -1.05
C TYR A 97 1.42 4.90 -2.04
N LYS A 98 0.26 4.47 -1.56
CA LYS A 98 -0.76 3.80 -2.39
C LYS A 98 -2.15 4.19 -1.92
N LEU A 99 -3.06 4.39 -2.87
CA LEU A 99 -4.44 4.70 -2.60
C LEU A 99 -5.19 3.43 -2.20
N GLY A 100 -5.89 3.51 -1.08
CA GLY A 100 -6.84 2.50 -0.65
C GLY A 100 -8.27 2.86 -1.08
N VAL A 101 -9.21 2.83 -0.14
CA VAL A 101 -10.60 3.19 -0.38
C VAL A 101 -10.76 4.71 -0.30
N VAL A 102 -11.46 5.29 -1.27
CA VAL A 102 -11.85 6.71 -1.28
C VAL A 102 -13.30 6.79 -0.86
N ASN A 103 -13.58 7.57 0.18
CA ASN A 103 -14.94 7.82 0.64
C ASN A 103 -15.30 9.30 0.41
N VAL A 104 -16.49 9.53 -0.10
CA VAL A 104 -17.09 10.86 -0.25
C VAL A 104 -18.37 10.89 0.58
N ASN A 105 -18.40 11.70 1.65
CA ASN A 105 -19.53 11.77 2.58
C ASN A 105 -19.96 10.37 3.10
N GLU A 106 -18.98 9.57 3.57
CA GLU A 106 -19.17 8.21 4.10
C GLU A 106 -19.61 7.15 3.06
N VAL A 107 -19.71 7.51 1.79
CA VAL A 107 -19.99 6.58 0.70
C VAL A 107 -18.70 6.25 -0.05
N ALA A 108 -18.44 4.97 -0.27
CA ALA A 108 -17.30 4.54 -1.06
C ALA A 108 -17.45 5.02 -2.52
N ALA A 109 -16.39 5.61 -3.04
CA ALA A 109 -16.35 6.11 -4.40
C ALA A 109 -15.73 5.08 -5.34
N ASP A 110 -16.30 4.92 -6.52
CA ASP A 110 -15.79 4.03 -7.54
C ASP A 110 -14.69 4.68 -8.37
N HIS A 111 -13.66 3.92 -8.67
CA HIS A 111 -12.59 4.38 -9.55
C HIS A 111 -13.01 4.23 -11.02
N ALA A 112 -12.93 5.33 -11.78
CA ALA A 112 -13.11 5.31 -13.22
C ALA A 112 -11.86 5.83 -13.94
N SER A 113 -11.56 5.23 -15.08
CA SER A 113 -10.50 5.74 -15.95
C SER A 113 -10.92 7.08 -16.59
N HIS A 114 -9.93 7.80 -17.10
CA HIS A 114 -10.16 9.10 -17.75
C HIS A 114 -11.08 8.99 -18.99
N GLU A 115 -11.12 7.85 -19.63
CA GLU A 115 -12.01 7.57 -20.76
C GLU A 115 -13.41 7.20 -20.30
N GLU A 116 -13.52 6.34 -19.30
CA GLU A 116 -14.80 5.91 -18.75
C GLU A 116 -15.62 7.08 -18.19
N ILE A 117 -14.97 8.06 -17.53
CA ILE A 117 -15.68 9.21 -16.96
C ILE A 117 -16.38 10.05 -18.03
N LYS A 118 -15.86 10.08 -19.25
CA LYS A 118 -16.52 10.76 -20.38
C LYS A 118 -17.83 10.08 -20.77
N TYR A 119 -17.82 8.73 -20.80
CA TYR A 119 -19.02 7.96 -21.12
C TYR A 119 -20.04 7.98 -19.97
N ILE A 120 -19.56 7.91 -18.74
CA ILE A 120 -20.40 8.00 -17.54
C ILE A 120 -21.16 9.34 -17.52
N ASN A 121 -20.48 10.44 -17.82
CA ASN A 121 -21.08 11.78 -17.84
C ASN A 121 -22.07 11.99 -19.01
N LEU A 122 -21.96 11.20 -20.07
CA LEU A 122 -22.88 11.25 -21.20
C LEU A 122 -24.12 10.37 -21.01
N SER A 123 -24.06 9.42 -20.08
CA SER A 123 -25.14 8.48 -19.83
C SER A 123 -26.09 9.00 -18.76
N PRO A 124 -27.40 9.19 -19.07
CA PRO A 124 -28.37 9.65 -18.07
C PRO A 124 -28.58 8.66 -16.92
N LEU A 125 -28.31 7.37 -17.14
CA LEU A 125 -28.50 6.29 -16.16
C LEU A 125 -27.25 6.03 -15.30
N ALA A 126 -26.07 6.38 -15.78
CA ALA A 126 -24.80 6.14 -15.10
C ALA A 126 -24.18 7.44 -14.55
N TYR A 127 -24.88 8.55 -14.61
CA TYR A 127 -24.37 9.84 -14.12
C TYR A 127 -24.05 9.76 -12.62
N PRO A 128 -22.88 10.22 -12.18
CA PRO A 128 -22.48 10.17 -10.79
C PRO A 128 -23.45 10.94 -9.89
N VAL A 129 -23.92 10.30 -8.85
CA VAL A 129 -24.81 10.88 -7.83
C VAL A 129 -24.14 10.82 -6.46
N ALA A 130 -24.66 11.54 -5.49
CA ALA A 130 -24.11 11.57 -4.15
C ALA A 130 -24.06 10.17 -3.46
N SER A 131 -24.95 9.25 -3.87
CA SER A 131 -24.98 7.86 -3.39
C SER A 131 -24.01 6.92 -4.15
N GLN A 132 -23.48 7.35 -5.28
CA GLN A 132 -22.51 6.62 -6.09
C GLN A 132 -21.47 7.61 -6.66
N PRO A 133 -20.59 8.12 -5.81
CA PRO A 133 -19.55 9.05 -6.25
C PRO A 133 -18.48 8.29 -7.05
N VAL A 134 -17.93 8.97 -8.05
CA VAL A 134 -16.89 8.41 -8.92
C VAL A 134 -15.68 9.35 -8.88
N TYR A 135 -14.49 8.78 -8.86
CA TYR A 135 -13.25 9.54 -8.91
C TYR A 135 -12.31 9.04 -10.00
N THR A 136 -11.43 9.91 -10.45
CA THR A 136 -10.37 9.58 -11.40
C THR A 136 -9.02 10.01 -10.85
N LEU A 137 -7.96 9.31 -11.24
CA LEU A 137 -6.60 9.62 -10.84
C LEU A 137 -5.92 10.40 -11.96
N ASN A 138 -5.49 11.62 -11.66
CA ASN A 138 -4.61 12.38 -12.55
C ASN A 138 -3.16 12.02 -12.21
N LYS A 139 -2.41 11.61 -13.22
CA LYS A 139 -0.96 11.38 -13.11
C LYS A 139 -0.21 12.67 -13.27
#